data_24b8b2ec9336f12bf715a510e001f9eb
#
_entry.id   24b8b2ec9336f12bf715a510e001f9eb
#
_cell.length_a   1.000
_cell.length_b   1.000
_cell.length_c   1.000
_cell.angle_alpha   90.00
_cell.angle_beta   90.00
_cell.angle_gamma   90.00
#
_symmetry.space_group_name_H-M   'P 1'
#
loop_
_entity.id
_entity.type
_entity.pdbx_description
1 polymer ?
#
loop_
_entity_poly.entity_id
_entity_poly.type
_entity_poly.pdbx_seq_one_letter_code
_entity_poly.pdbx_strand_id
1 'polypeptide(L)'
;MANIGTTTAFYKVETSLSRANNEVSKSMERLATGRQNANAGDRSSYVAMADTFRLDFVGTKAGLKGASVVMGYLETGMRVLDAASALLSRLQELAVLGANETNTAADADAIDFEAEAIADEFHRLMTTSTYKGKNVFVSTAASEYVSLGGRDAEMTFGIGTITYTELYDTSATTTSADATETRAGRVYKTTGAGNDFSAAGGPSSSTDGATFIATKKATGLTGSQIEEVGNHLMHSPSDGAAAATNTLTEDIEAVQAKINTARVQAGSQYAALESAVSFTTDLTAQYELGFNTVNDVNFSMETAHLAKNQILQQAATAMLAQANQGQQGLLQLIQS
;
A
#
# COMPACT_ATOMS: atom_id res chain seq x y z
N MET A 1 36.00 32.24 -70.37
CA MET A 1 35.54 30.84 -70.60
C MET A 1 34.24 30.70 -69.83
N ALA A 2 33.11 30.59 -70.53
CA ALA A 2 31.81 30.30 -69.86
C ALA A 2 31.92 28.93 -69.22
N ASN A 3 31.79 28.88 -67.93
CA ASN A 3 31.75 27.63 -67.17
C ASN A 3 30.44 26.90 -67.52
N ILE A 4 30.54 25.90 -68.45
CA ILE A 4 29.42 25.07 -68.90
C ILE A 4 28.98 24.10 -67.75
N GLY A 5 29.67 24.14 -66.67
CA GLY A 5 29.25 23.43 -65.44
C GLY A 5 28.01 24.04 -64.81
N THR A 6 27.25 23.22 -64.16
CA THR A 6 26.04 23.48 -63.40
C THR A 6 25.76 24.94 -63.02
N THR A 7 24.67 25.47 -63.54
CA THR A 7 24.25 26.87 -63.28
C THR A 7 23.73 27.02 -61.83
N THR A 8 23.81 28.21 -61.26
CA THR A 8 23.28 28.53 -59.93
C THR A 8 21.80 28.13 -59.78
N ALA A 9 21.05 28.15 -60.88
CA ALA A 9 19.67 27.67 -60.95
C ALA A 9 19.55 26.17 -60.73
N PHE A 10 20.47 25.36 -61.32
CA PHE A 10 20.51 23.92 -61.11
C PHE A 10 20.74 23.53 -59.61
N TYR A 11 21.74 24.16 -58.99
CA TYR A 11 22.00 23.92 -57.55
C TYR A 11 20.82 24.32 -56.67
N LYS A 12 20.10 25.41 -57.00
CA LYS A 12 18.89 25.80 -56.27
C LYS A 12 17.77 24.78 -56.41
N VAL A 13 17.57 24.21 -57.60
CA VAL A 13 16.56 23.14 -57.80
C VAL A 13 16.95 21.85 -57.12
N GLU A 14 18.21 21.46 -57.20
CA GLU A 14 18.74 20.28 -56.50
C GLU A 14 18.61 20.41 -54.98
N THR A 15 18.96 21.55 -54.42
CA THR A 15 18.78 21.85 -52.99
C THR A 15 17.31 21.81 -52.60
N SER A 16 16.41 22.35 -53.45
CA SER A 16 14.96 22.34 -53.19
C SER A 16 14.40 20.92 -53.22
N LEU A 17 14.87 20.07 -54.18
CA LEU A 17 14.50 18.65 -54.27
C LEU A 17 14.98 17.87 -53.03
N SER A 18 16.22 18.07 -52.61
CA SER A 18 16.79 17.43 -51.41
C SER A 18 15.99 17.81 -50.13
N ARG A 19 15.63 19.09 -50.00
CA ARG A 19 14.76 19.55 -48.89
C ARG A 19 13.38 18.89 -48.94
N ALA A 20 12.73 18.88 -50.11
CA ALA A 20 11.42 18.25 -50.28
C ALA A 20 11.44 16.77 -49.92
N ASN A 21 12.49 16.03 -50.37
CA ASN A 21 12.68 14.64 -50.02
C ASN A 21 12.82 14.42 -48.51
N ASN A 22 13.64 15.24 -47.84
CA ASN A 22 13.84 15.15 -46.40
C ASN A 22 12.55 15.46 -45.62
N GLU A 23 11.79 16.48 -46.05
CA GLU A 23 10.50 16.81 -45.38
C GLU A 23 9.44 15.74 -45.65
N VAL A 24 9.37 15.14 -46.84
CA VAL A 24 8.49 13.98 -47.12
C VAL A 24 8.85 12.82 -46.19
N SER A 25 10.14 12.47 -46.09
CA SER A 25 10.59 11.39 -45.21
C SER A 25 10.23 11.65 -43.75
N LYS A 26 10.44 12.87 -43.24
CA LYS A 26 10.05 13.26 -41.86
C LYS A 26 8.54 13.21 -41.65
N SER A 27 7.74 13.72 -42.59
CA SER A 27 6.28 13.67 -42.47
C SER A 27 5.77 12.22 -42.51
N MET A 28 6.36 11.35 -43.30
CA MET A 28 6.04 9.93 -43.33
C MET A 28 6.38 9.25 -42.00
N GLU A 29 7.54 9.54 -41.44
CA GLU A 29 7.97 9.01 -40.13
C GLU A 29 7.06 9.46 -39.00
N ARG A 30 6.68 10.75 -38.98
CA ARG A 30 5.74 11.31 -38.00
C ARG A 30 4.36 10.68 -38.09
N LEU A 31 3.86 10.49 -39.32
CA LEU A 31 2.57 9.83 -39.54
C LEU A 31 2.61 8.36 -39.18
N ALA A 32 3.73 7.67 -39.47
CA ALA A 32 3.90 6.26 -39.17
C ALA A 32 4.04 6.00 -37.64
N THR A 33 4.73 6.91 -36.94
CA THR A 33 4.95 6.78 -35.48
C THR A 33 3.87 7.44 -34.65
N GLY A 34 3.06 8.33 -35.23
CA GLY A 34 2.10 9.16 -34.51
C GLY A 34 2.75 10.26 -33.64
N ARG A 35 4.08 10.43 -33.74
CA ARG A 35 4.84 11.35 -32.90
C ARG A 35 5.33 12.54 -33.71
N GLN A 36 5.17 13.74 -33.14
CA GLN A 36 5.70 14.97 -33.75
C GLN A 36 7.22 15.02 -33.67
N ASN A 37 7.81 14.48 -32.59
CA ASN A 37 9.24 14.39 -32.38
C ASN A 37 9.65 12.89 -32.43
N ALA A 38 9.82 12.36 -33.65
CA ALA A 38 10.13 10.94 -33.85
C ALA A 38 11.59 10.63 -33.51
N ASN A 39 12.51 11.57 -33.79
CA ASN A 39 13.93 11.40 -33.55
C ASN A 39 14.45 12.31 -32.44
N ALA A 40 15.46 11.84 -31.70
CA ALA A 40 16.13 12.62 -30.65
C ALA A 40 16.76 13.94 -31.14
N GLY A 41 17.03 14.06 -32.42
CA GLY A 41 17.51 15.28 -33.07
C GLY A 41 16.40 16.30 -33.40
N ASP A 42 15.14 15.86 -33.41
CA ASP A 42 14.00 16.73 -33.66
C ASP A 42 13.64 17.47 -32.38
N ARG A 43 13.91 18.80 -32.32
CA ARG A 43 13.54 19.63 -31.17
C ARG A 43 13.89 18.99 -29.83
N SER A 44 15.16 18.75 -29.58
CA SER A 44 15.67 18.00 -28.40
C SER A 44 15.08 18.45 -27.05
N SER A 45 14.74 19.73 -26.91
CA SER A 45 14.07 20.26 -25.71
C SER A 45 12.64 19.72 -25.52
N TYR A 46 11.89 19.53 -26.60
CA TYR A 46 10.55 18.94 -26.53
C TYR A 46 10.61 17.42 -26.29
N VAL A 47 11.59 16.74 -26.84
CA VAL A 47 11.84 15.31 -26.54
C VAL A 47 12.14 15.14 -25.04
N ALA A 48 13.05 15.95 -24.50
CA ALA A 48 13.38 15.91 -23.09
C ALA A 48 12.16 16.21 -22.18
N MET A 49 11.32 17.17 -22.60
CA MET A 49 10.06 17.50 -21.89
C MET A 49 9.07 16.33 -21.94
N ALA A 50 8.90 15.69 -23.11
CA ALA A 50 8.03 14.53 -23.26
C ALA A 50 8.51 13.34 -22.40
N ASP A 51 9.83 13.09 -22.37
CA ASP A 51 10.41 12.04 -21.54
C ASP A 51 10.18 12.32 -20.04
N THR A 52 10.27 13.57 -19.60
CA THR A 52 9.97 13.95 -18.22
C THR A 52 8.50 13.69 -17.89
N PHE A 53 7.56 14.13 -18.72
CA PHE A 53 6.13 13.86 -18.52
C PHE A 53 5.84 12.35 -18.48
N ARG A 54 6.48 11.57 -19.36
CA ARG A 54 6.33 10.12 -19.38
C ARG A 54 6.85 9.46 -18.11
N LEU A 55 7.99 9.93 -17.61
CA LEU A 55 8.56 9.41 -16.35
C LEU A 55 7.63 9.71 -15.17
N ASP A 56 7.15 10.94 -15.07
CA ASP A 56 6.24 11.37 -14.01
C ASP A 56 4.89 10.62 -14.10
N PHE A 57 4.35 10.43 -15.32
CA PHE A 57 3.14 9.63 -15.55
C PHE A 57 3.30 8.17 -15.07
N VAL A 58 4.41 7.51 -15.42
CA VAL A 58 4.67 6.13 -15.00
C VAL A 58 4.87 6.06 -13.50
N GLY A 59 5.58 7.03 -12.93
CA GLY A 59 5.80 7.13 -11.48
C GLY A 59 4.51 7.27 -10.70
N THR A 60 3.66 8.24 -11.06
CA THR A 60 2.37 8.45 -10.38
C THR A 60 1.42 7.27 -10.55
N LYS A 61 1.36 6.66 -11.73
CA LYS A 61 0.56 5.46 -11.97
C LYS A 61 1.01 4.25 -11.14
N ALA A 62 2.32 4.11 -10.90
CA ALA A 62 2.85 3.10 -9.99
C ALA A 62 2.52 3.43 -8.53
N GLY A 63 2.62 4.72 -8.15
CA GLY A 63 2.25 5.21 -6.82
C GLY A 63 0.78 4.96 -6.48
N LEU A 64 -0.14 5.21 -7.41
CA LEU A 64 -1.57 4.91 -7.26
C LEU A 64 -1.83 3.44 -6.92
N LYS A 65 -1.12 2.51 -7.58
CA LYS A 65 -1.23 1.07 -7.27
C LYS A 65 -0.70 0.76 -5.87
N GLY A 66 0.41 1.39 -5.46
CA GLY A 66 0.95 1.28 -4.11
C GLY A 66 -0.03 1.79 -3.06
N ALA A 67 -0.61 2.96 -3.29
CA ALA A 67 -1.60 3.57 -2.40
C ALA A 67 -2.86 2.67 -2.24
N SER A 68 -3.36 2.06 -3.31
CA SER A 68 -4.50 1.13 -3.23
C SER A 68 -4.20 -0.09 -2.34
N VAL A 69 -2.96 -0.60 -2.35
CA VAL A 69 -2.55 -1.70 -1.46
C VAL A 69 -2.53 -1.24 -0.01
N VAL A 70 -2.08 0.00 0.26
CA VAL A 70 -2.08 0.57 1.62
C VAL A 70 -3.49 0.84 2.12
N MET A 71 -4.41 1.29 1.25
CA MET A 71 -5.82 1.42 1.60
C MET A 71 -6.41 0.08 2.06
N GLY A 72 -6.10 -1.02 1.35
CA GLY A 72 -6.51 -2.37 1.76
C GLY A 72 -5.89 -2.81 3.09
N TYR A 73 -4.64 -2.40 3.38
CA TYR A 73 -4.01 -2.65 4.68
C TYR A 73 -4.75 -1.91 5.81
N LEU A 74 -5.03 -0.62 5.65
CA LEU A 74 -5.76 0.18 6.65
C LEU A 74 -7.19 -0.33 6.85
N GLU A 75 -7.89 -0.71 5.78
CA GLU A 75 -9.22 -1.30 5.85
C GLU A 75 -9.22 -2.63 6.63
N THR A 76 -8.22 -3.48 6.36
CA THR A 76 -8.06 -4.73 7.11
C THR A 76 -7.83 -4.44 8.59
N GLY A 77 -6.99 -3.45 8.91
CA GLY A 77 -6.75 -3.02 10.28
C GLY A 77 -8.00 -2.49 10.98
N MET A 78 -8.79 -1.67 10.31
CA MET A 78 -10.07 -1.19 10.85
C MET A 78 -11.04 -2.34 11.13
N ARG A 79 -11.12 -3.35 10.25
CA ARG A 79 -11.95 -4.55 10.47
C ARG A 79 -11.47 -5.36 11.67
N VAL A 80 -10.16 -5.46 11.88
CA VAL A 80 -9.60 -6.11 13.08
C VAL A 80 -10.00 -5.35 14.35
N LEU A 81 -9.92 -4.02 14.33
CA LEU A 81 -10.36 -3.18 15.47
C LEU A 81 -11.86 -3.30 15.72
N ASP A 82 -12.68 -3.43 14.67
CA ASP A 82 -14.12 -3.67 14.81
C ASP A 82 -14.41 -5.02 15.46
N ALA A 83 -13.73 -6.07 15.04
CA ALA A 83 -13.85 -7.40 15.64
C ALA A 83 -13.37 -7.39 17.10
N ALA A 84 -12.25 -6.73 17.39
CA ALA A 84 -11.74 -6.58 18.74
C ALA A 84 -12.74 -5.85 19.66
N SER A 85 -13.35 -4.76 19.16
CA SER A 85 -14.40 -4.03 19.91
C SER A 85 -15.65 -4.88 20.15
N ALA A 86 -16.03 -5.75 19.22
CA ALA A 86 -17.15 -6.66 19.39
C ALA A 86 -16.87 -7.72 20.49
N LEU A 87 -15.63 -8.24 20.55
CA LEU A 87 -15.21 -9.15 21.62
C LEU A 87 -15.21 -8.45 22.98
N LEU A 88 -14.72 -7.20 23.08
CA LEU A 88 -14.78 -6.42 24.32
C LEU A 88 -16.22 -6.14 24.74
N SER A 89 -17.13 -5.89 23.80
CA SER A 89 -18.56 -5.69 24.14
C SER A 89 -19.17 -6.97 24.72
N ARG A 90 -18.79 -8.14 24.17
CA ARG A 90 -19.25 -9.43 24.74
C ARG A 90 -18.64 -9.68 26.11
N LEU A 91 -17.35 -9.35 26.28
CA LEU A 91 -16.69 -9.46 27.58
C LEU A 91 -17.34 -8.56 28.63
N GLN A 92 -17.78 -7.35 28.24
CA GLN A 92 -18.54 -6.44 29.12
C GLN A 92 -19.90 -7.03 29.55
N GLU A 93 -20.60 -7.69 28.62
CA GLU A 93 -21.84 -8.39 28.95
C GLU A 93 -21.59 -9.47 30.02
N LEU A 94 -20.53 -10.25 29.88
CA LEU A 94 -20.15 -11.27 30.84
C LEU A 94 -19.69 -10.68 32.17
N ALA A 95 -18.96 -9.55 32.14
CA ALA A 95 -18.56 -8.85 33.35
C ALA A 95 -19.79 -8.40 34.20
N VAL A 96 -20.80 -7.87 33.51
CA VAL A 96 -22.05 -7.46 34.22
C VAL A 96 -22.85 -8.69 34.67
N LEU A 97 -22.88 -9.76 33.88
CA LEU A 97 -23.57 -10.99 34.24
C LEU A 97 -22.89 -11.68 35.44
N GLY A 98 -21.56 -11.73 35.43
CA GLY A 98 -20.75 -12.36 36.50
C GLY A 98 -20.85 -11.63 37.84
N ALA A 99 -21.03 -10.30 37.80
CA ALA A 99 -21.19 -9.47 39.00
C ALA A 99 -22.55 -9.65 39.73
N ASN A 100 -23.42 -10.53 39.22
CA ASN A 100 -24.74 -10.72 39.82
C ASN A 100 -24.69 -11.71 41.02
N GLU A 101 -25.02 -11.26 42.20
CA GLU A 101 -25.04 -12.07 43.43
C GLU A 101 -26.04 -13.25 43.39
N THR A 102 -26.93 -13.32 42.40
CA THR A 102 -27.85 -14.44 42.24
C THR A 102 -27.26 -15.66 41.54
N ASN A 103 -26.06 -15.52 41.03
CA ASN A 103 -25.37 -16.61 40.37
C ASN A 103 -24.99 -17.72 41.36
N THR A 104 -25.16 -18.96 40.94
CA THR A 104 -24.57 -20.11 41.64
C THR A 104 -23.09 -20.24 41.29
N ALA A 105 -22.31 -20.99 42.10
CA ALA A 105 -20.92 -21.21 41.81
C ALA A 105 -20.70 -21.85 40.40
N ALA A 106 -21.61 -22.74 39.99
CA ALA A 106 -21.55 -23.33 38.64
C ALA A 106 -21.83 -22.33 37.51
N ASP A 107 -22.72 -21.35 37.75
CA ASP A 107 -23.01 -20.28 36.82
C ASP A 107 -21.81 -19.33 36.72
N ALA A 108 -21.19 -19.01 37.84
CA ALA A 108 -19.99 -18.19 37.92
C ALA A 108 -18.83 -18.83 37.12
N ASP A 109 -18.54 -20.12 37.37
CA ASP A 109 -17.51 -20.85 36.64
C ASP A 109 -17.76 -20.85 35.12
N ALA A 110 -19.03 -21.02 34.70
CA ALA A 110 -19.39 -21.03 33.30
C ALA A 110 -19.17 -19.67 32.64
N ILE A 111 -19.52 -18.59 33.32
CA ILE A 111 -19.31 -17.21 32.85
C ILE A 111 -17.81 -16.90 32.75
N ASP A 112 -17.02 -17.31 33.73
CA ASP A 112 -15.58 -17.10 33.74
C ASP A 112 -14.88 -17.86 32.62
N PHE A 113 -15.28 -19.11 32.36
CA PHE A 113 -14.75 -19.86 31.21
C PHE A 113 -15.08 -19.21 29.86
N GLU A 114 -16.28 -18.68 29.70
CA GLU A 114 -16.64 -17.95 28.47
C GLU A 114 -15.84 -16.66 28.33
N ALA A 115 -15.66 -15.92 29.41
CA ALA A 115 -14.89 -14.68 29.42
C ALA A 115 -13.43 -14.92 29.06
N GLU A 116 -12.81 -15.95 29.63
CA GLU A 116 -11.43 -16.33 29.29
C GLU A 116 -11.28 -16.74 27.82
N ALA A 117 -12.22 -17.52 27.29
CA ALA A 117 -12.19 -17.92 25.90
C ALA A 117 -12.28 -16.70 24.94
N ILE A 118 -13.07 -15.69 25.31
CA ILE A 118 -13.17 -14.42 24.55
C ILE A 118 -11.88 -13.63 24.68
N ALA A 119 -11.29 -13.57 25.87
CA ALA A 119 -10.02 -12.89 26.09
C ALA A 119 -8.89 -13.54 25.30
N ASP A 120 -8.82 -14.86 25.23
CA ASP A 120 -7.87 -15.58 24.40
C ASP A 120 -8.02 -15.24 22.90
N GLU A 121 -9.25 -15.19 22.42
CA GLU A 121 -9.52 -14.84 21.03
C GLU A 121 -9.19 -13.38 20.74
N PHE A 122 -9.46 -12.48 21.68
CA PHE A 122 -9.05 -11.07 21.58
C PHE A 122 -7.52 -10.95 21.48
N HIS A 123 -6.80 -11.61 22.36
CA HIS A 123 -5.33 -11.62 22.32
C HIS A 123 -4.81 -12.19 21.00
N ARG A 124 -5.36 -13.34 20.58
CA ARG A 124 -5.00 -13.95 19.30
C ARG A 124 -5.23 -12.99 18.13
N LEU A 125 -6.38 -12.32 18.08
CA LEU A 125 -6.73 -11.36 17.04
C LEU A 125 -5.73 -10.20 17.00
N MET A 126 -5.39 -9.64 18.16
CA MET A 126 -4.47 -8.50 18.26
C MET A 126 -3.02 -8.85 17.91
N THR A 127 -2.59 -10.09 18.15
CA THR A 127 -1.19 -10.51 17.93
C THR A 127 -0.95 -11.13 16.57
N THR A 128 -1.93 -11.84 16.00
CA THR A 128 -1.74 -12.63 14.77
C THR A 128 -2.27 -11.97 13.51
N SER A 129 -2.94 -10.82 13.63
CA SER A 129 -3.54 -10.14 12.48
C SER A 129 -2.47 -9.62 11.52
N THR A 130 -2.48 -10.15 10.30
CA THR A 130 -1.51 -9.79 9.26
C THR A 130 -2.20 -9.46 7.94
N TYR A 131 -1.58 -8.56 7.17
CA TYR A 131 -1.94 -8.28 5.79
C TYR A 131 -0.74 -8.55 4.89
N LYS A 132 -0.87 -9.46 3.94
CA LYS A 132 0.21 -9.92 3.06
C LYS A 132 1.47 -10.38 3.83
N GLY A 133 1.29 -10.96 5.02
CA GLY A 133 2.39 -11.42 5.87
C GLY A 133 3.06 -10.33 6.72
N LYS A 134 2.58 -9.08 6.65
CA LYS A 134 3.01 -7.97 7.50
C LYS A 134 1.98 -7.76 8.61
N ASN A 135 2.44 -7.56 9.84
CA ASN A 135 1.54 -7.27 10.96
C ASN A 135 0.73 -6.00 10.68
N VAL A 136 -0.55 -6.05 11.03
CA VAL A 136 -1.45 -4.90 10.93
C VAL A 136 -1.08 -3.81 11.92
N PHE A 137 -0.60 -4.20 13.10
CA PHE A 137 -0.15 -3.28 14.14
C PHE A 137 1.36 -3.09 14.05
N VAL A 138 1.79 -1.84 13.91
CA VAL A 138 3.20 -1.44 13.86
C VAL A 138 3.62 -0.81 15.18
N SER A 139 4.90 -0.87 15.53
CA SER A 139 5.42 -0.36 16.81
C SER A 139 5.06 1.11 17.08
N THR A 140 4.95 1.92 16.04
CA THR A 140 4.59 3.34 16.15
C THR A 140 3.56 3.67 15.08
N ALA A 141 2.49 4.35 15.44
CA ALA A 141 1.49 4.80 14.48
C ALA A 141 2.12 5.71 13.41
N ALA A 142 1.69 5.55 12.16
CA ALA A 142 2.18 6.32 11.02
C ALA A 142 3.71 6.20 10.77
N SER A 143 4.32 5.06 11.14
CA SER A 143 5.76 4.82 10.95
C SER A 143 6.11 4.25 9.56
N GLU A 144 5.14 3.78 8.84
CA GLU A 144 5.29 3.25 7.49
C GLU A 144 5.01 4.33 6.46
N TYR A 145 5.64 4.25 5.30
CA TYR A 145 5.43 5.22 4.24
C TYR A 145 5.03 4.55 2.93
N VAL A 146 4.28 5.26 2.12
CA VAL A 146 3.93 4.91 0.75
C VAL A 146 4.31 6.06 -0.17
N SER A 147 5.02 5.75 -1.26
CA SER A 147 5.31 6.72 -2.29
C SER A 147 4.13 6.82 -3.26
N LEU A 148 3.70 8.05 -3.53
CA LEU A 148 2.66 8.38 -4.52
C LEU A 148 3.24 8.61 -5.91
N GLY A 149 4.56 8.35 -6.10
CA GLY A 149 5.21 8.38 -7.40
C GLY A 149 5.57 9.77 -7.92
N GLY A 150 5.30 10.83 -7.17
CA GLY A 150 5.81 12.18 -7.43
C GLY A 150 7.18 12.38 -6.76
N ARG A 151 7.87 13.46 -7.11
CA ARG A 151 9.12 13.85 -6.44
C ARG A 151 8.79 14.24 -5.01
N ASP A 152 9.32 13.48 -4.03
CA ASP A 152 9.08 13.67 -2.60
C ASP A 152 7.60 13.54 -2.15
N ALA A 153 6.74 12.93 -2.99
CA ALA A 153 5.36 12.68 -2.65
C ALA A 153 5.25 11.35 -1.87
N GLU A 154 5.53 11.42 -0.58
CA GLU A 154 5.39 10.29 0.33
C GLU A 154 4.30 10.59 1.36
N MET A 155 3.60 9.53 1.78
CA MET A 155 2.59 9.62 2.82
C MET A 155 2.83 8.55 3.85
N THR A 156 2.73 8.91 5.12
CA THR A 156 2.91 7.98 6.23
C THR A 156 1.59 7.32 6.59
N PHE A 157 1.66 6.04 6.97
CA PHE A 157 0.53 5.25 7.41
C PHE A 157 0.96 4.22 8.46
N GLY A 158 0.01 3.56 9.08
CA GLY A 158 0.23 2.48 10.03
C GLY A 158 -0.57 2.66 11.31
N ILE A 159 -1.14 1.57 11.81
CA ILE A 159 -1.89 1.52 13.06
C ILE A 159 -0.91 1.11 14.15
N GLY A 160 -0.75 1.96 15.15
CA GLY A 160 0.15 1.68 16.27
C GLY A 160 -0.32 0.48 17.09
N THR A 161 0.64 -0.23 17.69
CA THR A 161 0.35 -1.31 18.63
C THR A 161 -0.45 -0.76 19.81
N ILE A 162 -1.57 -1.42 20.10
CA ILE A 162 -2.44 -1.09 21.23
C ILE A 162 -1.97 -1.90 22.43
N THR A 163 -1.70 -1.23 23.53
CA THR A 163 -1.40 -1.89 24.79
C THR A 163 -2.71 -2.24 25.50
N TYR A 164 -2.85 -3.48 25.88
CA TYR A 164 -4.04 -4.01 26.59
C TYR A 164 -3.64 -4.84 27.81
N THR A 165 -2.51 -4.46 28.43
CA THR A 165 -1.97 -5.11 29.61
C THR A 165 -2.90 -5.03 30.82
N GLU A 166 -3.82 -4.09 30.81
CA GLU A 166 -4.83 -3.92 31.86
C GLU A 166 -5.79 -5.11 31.92
N LEU A 167 -6.07 -5.75 30.79
CA LEU A 167 -6.96 -6.91 30.74
C LEU A 167 -6.30 -8.20 31.25
N TYR A 168 -4.95 -8.28 31.21
CA TYR A 168 -4.26 -9.55 31.47
C TYR A 168 -3.32 -9.45 32.66
N ASP A 169 -3.33 -10.47 33.47
CA ASP A 169 -2.40 -10.58 34.58
C ASP A 169 -1.00 -10.90 34.07
N THR A 170 -0.15 -9.90 34.12
CA THR A 170 1.27 -10.01 33.74
C THR A 170 2.17 -10.34 34.92
N SER A 171 1.65 -10.37 36.14
CA SER A 171 2.41 -10.54 37.38
C SER A 171 1.91 -11.70 38.26
N ALA A 172 1.38 -12.73 37.66
CA ALA A 172 0.87 -13.91 38.36
C ALA A 172 1.91 -14.52 39.31
N THR A 173 1.96 -14.09 40.52
CA THR A 173 2.75 -14.70 41.58
C THR A 173 1.85 -15.72 42.28
N THR A 174 1.96 -16.98 41.89
CA THR A 174 1.29 -18.04 42.64
C THR A 174 2.13 -18.36 43.86
N THR A 175 1.57 -18.12 44.99
CA THR A 175 2.17 -18.48 46.30
C THR A 175 1.57 -19.74 46.88
N SER A 176 0.68 -20.40 46.13
CA SER A 176 0.03 -21.60 46.58
C SER A 176 0.96 -22.81 46.44
N ALA A 177 1.16 -23.54 47.54
CA ALA A 177 1.83 -24.85 47.50
C ALA A 177 0.93 -25.95 46.93
N ASP A 178 -0.30 -25.61 46.55
CA ASP A 178 -1.23 -26.54 45.91
C ASP A 178 -0.91 -26.67 44.40
N ALA A 179 -0.97 -27.86 43.92
CA ALA A 179 -0.74 -28.15 42.48
C ALA A 179 -1.89 -27.63 41.59
N THR A 180 -2.89 -27.00 42.14
CA THR A 180 -4.04 -26.46 41.43
C THR A 180 -4.24 -25.03 41.85
N GLU A 181 -4.30 -24.14 40.87
CA GLU A 181 -4.67 -22.74 41.09
C GLU A 181 -5.82 -22.39 40.17
N THR A 182 -6.79 -21.68 40.69
CA THR A 182 -7.89 -21.12 39.91
C THR A 182 -7.71 -19.63 39.80
N ARG A 183 -7.72 -19.15 38.56
CA ARG A 183 -7.56 -17.73 38.26
C ARG A 183 -8.52 -17.36 37.14
N ALA A 184 -9.30 -16.33 37.39
CA ALA A 184 -10.32 -15.85 36.47
C ALA A 184 -11.22 -16.99 35.91
N GLY A 185 -11.69 -17.85 36.80
CA GLY A 185 -12.55 -19.00 36.47
C GLY A 185 -11.83 -20.17 35.76
N ARG A 186 -10.57 -20.03 35.43
CA ARG A 186 -9.79 -21.11 34.83
C ARG A 186 -8.87 -21.81 35.82
N VAL A 187 -8.66 -23.08 35.58
CA VAL A 187 -7.88 -23.94 36.47
C VAL A 187 -6.52 -24.24 35.86
N TYR A 188 -5.47 -23.76 36.47
CA TYR A 188 -4.12 -24.24 36.21
C TYR A 188 -3.87 -25.47 37.07
N LYS A 189 -3.68 -26.58 36.41
CA LYS A 189 -3.49 -27.83 37.12
C LYS A 189 -2.26 -28.58 36.62
N THR A 190 -1.37 -28.82 37.54
CA THR A 190 -0.26 -29.77 37.31
C THR A 190 -0.44 -30.97 38.21
N THR A 191 -0.41 -32.17 37.66
CA THR A 191 -0.51 -33.40 38.44
C THR A 191 0.86 -33.98 38.69
N GLY A 192 1.16 -34.27 39.95
CA GLY A 192 2.40 -34.91 40.38
C GLY A 192 3.14 -34.17 41.49
N ALA A 193 3.81 -34.92 42.35
CA ALA A 193 4.58 -34.35 43.46
C ALA A 193 5.74 -33.47 42.93
N GLY A 194 5.82 -32.25 43.41
CA GLY A 194 6.84 -31.28 43.00
C GLY A 194 6.50 -30.39 41.83
N ASN A 195 5.27 -30.41 41.34
CA ASN A 195 4.78 -29.53 40.31
C ASN A 195 4.06 -28.27 40.88
N ASP A 196 4.69 -27.68 41.87
CA ASP A 196 4.26 -26.41 42.42
C ASP A 196 4.47 -25.30 41.38
N PHE A 197 3.47 -24.48 41.15
CA PHE A 197 3.55 -23.36 40.23
C PHE A 197 4.67 -22.39 40.62
N SER A 198 4.88 -22.15 41.90
CA SER A 198 5.94 -21.26 42.39
C SER A 198 7.34 -21.84 42.20
N ALA A 199 7.51 -23.15 42.43
CA ALA A 199 8.80 -23.83 42.36
C ALA A 199 9.15 -24.26 40.92
N ALA A 200 8.17 -24.50 40.08
CA ALA A 200 8.35 -24.97 38.71
C ALA A 200 8.38 -23.86 37.65
N GLY A 201 8.51 -22.62 38.05
CA GLY A 201 8.47 -21.49 37.14
C GLY A 201 7.07 -21.33 36.50
N GLY A 202 6.06 -21.35 37.36
CA GLY A 202 4.69 -21.05 36.97
C GLY A 202 4.54 -19.67 36.34
N PRO A 203 3.33 -19.24 36.02
CA PRO A 203 3.09 -17.97 35.32
C PRO A 203 3.54 -16.73 36.07
N SER A 204 4.14 -16.87 37.25
CA SER A 204 4.66 -15.77 38.07
C SER A 204 5.74 -14.89 37.41
N SER A 205 6.41 -15.38 36.41
CA SER A 205 7.41 -14.60 35.65
C SER A 205 7.10 -14.54 34.16
N SER A 206 6.10 -15.26 33.73
CA SER A 206 5.69 -15.36 32.34
C SER A 206 4.35 -14.68 32.19
N THR A 207 4.29 -13.84 31.25
CA THR A 207 3.18 -12.97 30.96
C THR A 207 2.00 -13.70 30.33
N ASP A 208 2.12 -14.99 30.07
CA ASP A 208 1.10 -15.64 29.26
C ASP A 208 1.09 -17.17 29.54
N GLY A 209 -0.11 -17.71 29.65
CA GLY A 209 -0.31 -19.14 29.83
C GLY A 209 0.24 -19.97 28.69
N ALA A 210 0.24 -19.47 27.48
CA ALA A 210 0.82 -20.16 26.32
C ALA A 210 2.34 -20.34 26.48
N THR A 211 3.04 -19.36 27.01
CA THR A 211 4.47 -19.45 27.33
C THR A 211 4.72 -20.46 28.46
N PHE A 212 3.90 -20.42 29.49
CA PHE A 212 3.95 -21.41 30.58
C PHE A 212 3.75 -22.81 30.04
N ILE A 213 2.72 -23.07 29.26
CA ILE A 213 2.43 -24.36 28.64
C ILE A 213 3.60 -24.84 27.76
N ALA A 214 4.14 -23.94 26.92
CA ALA A 214 5.27 -24.26 26.07
C ALA A 214 6.50 -24.69 26.90
N THR A 215 6.80 -23.95 27.97
CA THR A 215 7.90 -24.26 28.89
C THR A 215 7.70 -25.60 29.58
N LYS A 216 6.48 -25.88 30.06
CA LYS A 216 6.18 -27.16 30.74
C LYS A 216 6.16 -28.34 29.82
N LYS A 217 5.71 -28.20 28.58
CA LYS A 217 5.86 -29.23 27.55
C LYS A 217 7.32 -29.56 27.27
N ALA A 218 8.18 -28.55 27.21
CA ALA A 218 9.62 -28.74 27.05
C ALA A 218 10.26 -29.50 28.25
N THR A 219 9.68 -29.40 29.44
CA THR A 219 10.11 -30.15 30.63
C THR A 219 9.46 -31.52 30.79
N GLY A 220 8.69 -31.97 29.79
CA GLY A 220 8.12 -33.33 29.74
C GLY A 220 6.72 -33.47 30.33
N LEU A 221 6.06 -32.39 30.71
CA LEU A 221 4.65 -32.42 31.11
C LEU A 221 3.74 -32.65 29.91
N THR A 222 2.73 -33.48 30.07
CA THR A 222 1.73 -33.77 29.03
C THR A 222 0.50 -32.87 29.15
N GLY A 223 -0.31 -32.75 28.08
CA GLY A 223 -1.52 -31.96 28.07
C GLY A 223 -2.56 -32.36 29.16
N SER A 224 -2.52 -33.63 29.62
CA SER A 224 -3.35 -34.09 30.76
C SER A 224 -2.85 -33.61 32.12
N GLN A 225 -1.62 -33.11 32.21
CA GLN A 225 -1.01 -32.58 33.41
C GLN A 225 -1.08 -31.05 33.51
N ILE A 226 -1.48 -30.42 32.40
CA ILE A 226 -1.61 -28.95 32.30
C ILE A 226 -2.98 -28.67 31.69
N GLU A 227 -3.86 -28.10 32.47
CA GLU A 227 -5.24 -27.84 32.04
C GLU A 227 -5.44 -26.42 31.46
N GLU A 228 -4.44 -25.57 31.63
CA GLU A 228 -4.59 -24.18 31.18
C GLU A 228 -3.86 -23.87 29.90
N VAL A 229 -4.49 -23.18 29.01
CA VAL A 229 -3.95 -22.71 27.73
C VAL A 229 -4.50 -21.31 27.46
N GLY A 230 -3.68 -20.31 27.44
CA GLY A 230 -4.09 -18.98 27.05
C GLY A 230 -3.61 -17.88 27.99
N ASN A 231 -4.05 -16.67 27.72
CA ASN A 231 -3.83 -15.51 28.58
C ASN A 231 -4.97 -15.38 29.57
N HIS A 232 -4.63 -15.04 30.80
CA HIS A 232 -5.65 -14.87 31.82
C HIS A 232 -6.12 -13.45 31.88
N LEU A 233 -7.41 -13.28 32.13
CA LEU A 233 -7.95 -12.02 32.60
C LEU A 233 -7.35 -11.67 33.96
N MET A 234 -7.01 -10.41 34.15
CA MET A 234 -6.53 -9.87 35.41
C MET A 234 -7.63 -9.93 36.50
N HIS A 235 -8.87 -9.68 36.10
CA HIS A 235 -10.04 -9.72 36.93
C HIS A 235 -11.10 -10.63 36.31
N SER A 236 -11.64 -11.55 37.12
CA SER A 236 -12.73 -12.41 36.69
C SER A 236 -14.07 -11.68 36.71
N PRO A 237 -15.01 -11.98 35.79
CA PRO A 237 -16.38 -11.53 35.87
C PRO A 237 -17.06 -11.86 37.22
N SER A 238 -16.73 -12.99 37.81
CA SER A 238 -17.28 -13.46 39.07
C SER A 238 -16.48 -13.04 40.32
N ASP A 239 -15.33 -12.38 40.13
CA ASP A 239 -14.50 -11.89 41.23
C ASP A 239 -15.19 -10.78 42.00
N GLY A 240 -16.16 -11.17 42.70
CA GLY A 240 -16.64 -10.53 43.63
C GLY A 240 -17.53 -9.50 43.94
N ALA A 241 -17.51 -9.17 44.88
CA ALA A 241 -18.10 -8.16 45.72
C ALA A 241 -18.66 -6.99 44.88
N ALA A 242 -19.95 -6.91 44.87
CA ALA A 242 -20.71 -5.71 44.53
C ALA A 242 -20.22 -4.85 43.36
N ALA A 243 -21.08 -4.56 42.44
CA ALA A 243 -20.89 -3.75 41.22
C ALA A 243 -20.12 -2.40 41.40
N ALA A 244 -19.77 -2.04 42.60
CA ALA A 244 -18.97 -0.86 42.94
C ALA A 244 -17.43 -1.09 42.77
N THR A 245 -16.99 -2.32 42.52
CA THR A 245 -15.56 -2.68 42.37
C THR A 245 -15.32 -3.68 41.24
N ASN A 246 -16.17 -3.69 40.23
CA ASN A 246 -15.92 -4.53 39.06
C ASN A 246 -14.82 -3.89 38.23
N THR A 247 -13.59 -4.19 38.61
CA THR A 247 -12.39 -3.70 37.95
C THR A 247 -12.27 -4.19 36.50
N LEU A 248 -12.84 -5.36 36.13
CA LEU A 248 -12.89 -5.84 34.77
C LEU A 248 -13.61 -4.86 33.84
N THR A 249 -14.70 -4.22 34.28
CA THR A 249 -15.39 -3.19 33.49
C THR A 249 -14.48 -2.00 33.21
N GLU A 250 -13.73 -1.54 34.20
CA GLU A 250 -12.78 -0.42 34.06
C GLU A 250 -11.66 -0.79 33.08
N ASP A 251 -11.13 -2.00 33.15
CA ASP A 251 -10.11 -2.50 32.26
C ASP A 251 -10.61 -2.58 30.80
N ILE A 252 -11.83 -3.10 30.59
CA ILE A 252 -12.48 -3.15 29.29
C ILE A 252 -12.68 -1.75 28.71
N GLU A 253 -13.17 -0.80 29.52
CA GLU A 253 -13.37 0.59 29.11
C GLU A 253 -12.05 1.26 28.71
N ALA A 254 -10.99 1.03 29.48
CA ALA A 254 -9.65 1.56 29.19
C ALA A 254 -9.10 1.04 27.86
N VAL A 255 -9.22 -0.25 27.61
CA VAL A 255 -8.78 -0.85 26.34
C VAL A 255 -9.66 -0.41 25.17
N GLN A 256 -10.99 -0.32 25.37
CA GLN A 256 -11.92 0.18 24.36
C GLN A 256 -11.61 1.62 23.95
N ALA A 257 -11.23 2.48 24.89
CA ALA A 257 -10.81 3.85 24.59
C ALA A 257 -9.56 3.89 23.70
N LYS A 258 -8.59 3.00 23.94
CA LYS A 258 -7.39 2.86 23.12
C LYS A 258 -7.73 2.34 21.69
N ILE A 259 -8.62 1.36 21.58
CA ILE A 259 -9.11 0.86 20.28
C ILE A 259 -9.82 1.97 19.53
N ASN A 260 -10.67 2.74 20.17
CA ASN A 260 -11.37 3.87 19.55
C ASN A 260 -10.38 4.92 19.04
N THR A 261 -9.33 5.22 19.80
CA THR A 261 -8.27 6.13 19.38
C THR A 261 -7.54 5.60 18.15
N ALA A 262 -7.17 4.34 18.14
CA ALA A 262 -6.51 3.70 16.99
C ALA A 262 -7.43 3.68 15.74
N ARG A 263 -8.74 3.44 15.95
CA ARG A 263 -9.74 3.48 14.87
C ARG A 263 -9.85 4.87 14.25
N VAL A 264 -9.89 5.93 15.07
CA VAL A 264 -9.94 7.32 14.60
C VAL A 264 -8.66 7.65 13.82
N GLN A 265 -7.50 7.23 14.32
CA GLN A 265 -6.23 7.43 13.62
C GLN A 265 -6.19 6.69 12.28
N ALA A 266 -6.58 5.43 12.23
CA ALA A 266 -6.64 4.65 11.00
C ALA A 266 -7.63 5.25 9.99
N GLY A 267 -8.81 5.66 10.45
CA GLY A 267 -9.82 6.32 9.63
C GLY A 267 -9.35 7.65 9.05
N SER A 268 -8.65 8.47 9.84
CA SER A 268 -8.09 9.73 9.37
C SER A 268 -6.99 9.52 8.33
N GLN A 269 -6.12 8.52 8.52
CA GLN A 269 -5.09 8.14 7.55
C GLN A 269 -5.72 7.62 6.26
N TYR A 270 -6.77 6.82 6.36
CA TYR A 270 -7.50 6.31 5.21
C TYR A 270 -8.12 7.45 4.38
N ALA A 271 -8.82 8.38 5.03
CA ALA A 271 -9.42 9.54 4.36
C ALA A 271 -8.37 10.45 3.72
N ALA A 272 -7.24 10.68 4.39
CA ALA A 272 -6.14 11.44 3.84
C ALA A 272 -5.52 10.75 2.62
N LEU A 273 -5.36 9.43 2.67
CA LEU A 273 -4.83 8.64 1.56
C LEU A 273 -5.81 8.63 0.37
N GLU A 274 -7.11 8.52 0.61
CA GLU A 274 -8.15 8.62 -0.42
C GLU A 274 -8.10 9.97 -1.14
N SER A 275 -7.97 11.06 -0.38
CA SER A 275 -7.78 12.41 -0.94
C SER A 275 -6.50 12.51 -1.78
N ALA A 276 -5.38 11.95 -1.28
CA ALA A 276 -4.12 11.92 -2.00
C ALA A 276 -4.19 11.09 -3.28
N VAL A 277 -4.88 9.96 -3.26
CA VAL A 277 -5.13 9.11 -4.44
C VAL A 277 -5.95 9.87 -5.49
N SER A 278 -7.01 10.57 -5.07
CA SER A 278 -7.81 11.40 -5.97
C SER A 278 -6.96 12.48 -6.64
N PHE A 279 -6.20 13.25 -5.85
CA PHE A 279 -5.29 14.26 -6.37
C PHE A 279 -4.23 13.68 -7.32
N THR A 280 -3.62 12.55 -6.96
CA THR A 280 -2.59 11.90 -7.79
C THR A 280 -3.19 11.35 -9.08
N THR A 281 -4.45 10.93 -9.07
CA THR A 281 -5.18 10.49 -10.27
C THR A 281 -5.36 11.66 -11.24
N ASP A 282 -5.79 12.82 -10.74
CA ASP A 282 -5.93 14.03 -11.55
C ASP A 282 -4.56 14.48 -12.09
N LEU A 283 -3.52 14.44 -11.25
CA LEU A 283 -2.16 14.77 -11.66
C LEU A 283 -1.64 13.81 -12.73
N THR A 284 -1.93 12.52 -12.62
CA THR A 284 -1.56 11.52 -13.63
C THR A 284 -2.21 11.82 -14.97
N ALA A 285 -3.48 12.21 -14.97
CA ALA A 285 -4.19 12.63 -16.18
C ALA A 285 -3.58 13.91 -16.79
N GLN A 286 -3.13 14.85 -15.96
CA GLN A 286 -2.44 16.06 -16.45
C GLN A 286 -1.08 15.74 -17.08
N TYR A 287 -0.32 14.80 -16.51
CA TYR A 287 0.94 14.36 -17.11
C TYR A 287 0.72 13.63 -18.44
N GLU A 288 -0.31 12.82 -18.57
CA GLU A 288 -0.69 12.16 -19.82
C GLU A 288 -1.10 13.22 -20.88
N LEU A 289 -1.91 14.19 -20.51
CA LEU A 289 -2.29 15.29 -21.38
C LEU A 289 -1.07 16.11 -21.82
N GLY A 290 -0.18 16.44 -20.90
CA GLY A 290 1.07 17.13 -21.17
C GLY A 290 1.96 16.36 -22.14
N PHE A 291 2.12 15.07 -21.92
CA PHE A 291 2.86 14.18 -22.82
C PHE A 291 2.25 14.16 -24.21
N ASN A 292 0.94 13.99 -24.33
CA ASN A 292 0.24 13.94 -25.62
C ASN A 292 0.33 15.27 -26.35
N THR A 293 0.19 16.40 -25.64
CA THR A 293 0.31 17.74 -26.24
C THR A 293 1.69 18.00 -26.85
N VAL A 294 2.74 17.49 -26.21
CA VAL A 294 4.13 17.70 -26.68
C VAL A 294 4.55 16.69 -27.75
N ASN A 295 4.02 15.46 -27.67
CA ASN A 295 4.51 14.34 -28.45
C ASN A 295 3.61 13.97 -29.63
N ASP A 296 2.30 14.18 -29.54
CA ASP A 296 1.35 13.71 -30.54
C ASP A 296 1.37 14.58 -31.81
N VAL A 297 1.29 13.92 -32.96
CA VAL A 297 1.20 14.59 -34.24
C VAL A 297 -0.26 14.93 -34.58
N ASN A 298 -0.48 16.15 -35.10
CA ASN A 298 -1.75 16.49 -35.71
C ASN A 298 -1.82 15.90 -37.13
N PHE A 299 -2.49 14.75 -37.25
CA PHE A 299 -2.58 13.98 -38.50
C PHE A 299 -3.11 14.83 -39.67
N SER A 300 -4.11 15.70 -39.45
CA SER A 300 -4.68 16.54 -40.51
C SER A 300 -3.66 17.56 -41.04
N MET A 301 -2.90 18.18 -40.16
CA MET A 301 -1.85 19.10 -40.54
C MET A 301 -0.68 18.40 -41.22
N GLU A 302 -0.24 17.28 -40.66
CA GLU A 302 0.91 16.55 -41.15
C GLU A 302 0.64 15.89 -42.53
N THR A 303 -0.60 15.39 -42.76
CA THR A 303 -1.01 14.91 -44.11
C THR A 303 -1.04 16.01 -45.15
N ALA A 304 -1.50 17.25 -44.76
CA ALA A 304 -1.43 18.39 -45.63
C ALA A 304 0.01 18.82 -45.95
N HIS A 305 0.92 18.76 -44.96
CA HIS A 305 2.36 18.98 -45.17
C HIS A 305 2.97 17.93 -46.08
N LEU A 306 2.63 16.66 -45.91
CA LEU A 306 3.08 15.56 -46.74
C LEU A 306 2.64 15.79 -48.19
N ALA A 307 1.35 16.06 -48.42
CA ALA A 307 0.83 16.31 -49.77
C ALA A 307 1.51 17.51 -50.43
N LYS A 308 1.68 18.62 -49.70
CA LYS A 308 2.42 19.82 -50.21
C LYS A 308 3.85 19.45 -50.59
N ASN A 309 4.58 18.74 -49.75
CA ASN A 309 5.97 18.38 -50.01
C ASN A 309 6.12 17.38 -51.15
N GLN A 310 5.16 16.48 -51.34
CA GLN A 310 5.09 15.58 -52.50
C GLN A 310 4.90 16.35 -53.82
N ILE A 311 4.01 17.34 -53.83
CA ILE A 311 3.80 18.23 -54.96
C ILE A 311 5.10 19.02 -55.26
N LEU A 312 5.75 19.56 -54.25
CA LEU A 312 7.02 20.26 -54.39
C LEU A 312 8.14 19.36 -54.93
N GLN A 313 8.19 18.11 -54.52
CA GLN A 313 9.12 17.10 -55.02
C GLN A 313 8.89 16.85 -56.50
N GLN A 314 7.65 16.64 -56.92
CA GLN A 314 7.29 16.42 -58.33
C GLN A 314 7.61 17.65 -59.16
N ALA A 315 7.29 18.86 -58.68
CA ALA A 315 7.58 20.12 -59.37
C ALA A 315 9.11 20.33 -59.49
N ALA A 316 9.88 20.08 -58.45
CA ALA A 316 11.35 20.17 -58.48
C ALA A 316 11.97 19.19 -59.44
N THR A 317 11.45 17.97 -59.49
CA THR A 317 11.91 16.93 -60.48
C THR A 317 11.61 17.36 -61.91
N ALA A 318 10.43 17.92 -62.19
CA ALA A 318 10.08 18.45 -63.49
C ALA A 318 10.96 19.65 -63.90
N MET A 319 11.23 20.58 -62.97
CA MET A 319 12.14 21.70 -63.20
C MET A 319 13.59 21.25 -63.46
N LEU A 320 14.04 20.20 -62.76
CA LEU A 320 15.37 19.60 -63.01
C LEU A 320 15.48 18.98 -64.42
N ALA A 321 14.43 18.30 -64.85
CA ALA A 321 14.35 17.76 -66.23
C ALA A 321 14.39 18.87 -67.28
N GLN A 322 13.62 19.97 -67.04
CA GLN A 322 13.62 21.14 -67.94
C GLN A 322 14.97 21.86 -67.95
N ALA A 323 15.63 22.02 -66.78
CA ALA A 323 16.97 22.60 -66.72
C ALA A 323 18.01 21.76 -67.46
N ASN A 324 17.93 20.40 -67.36
CA ASN A 324 18.79 19.50 -68.13
C ASN A 324 18.56 19.60 -69.63
N GLN A 325 17.30 19.67 -70.07
CA GLN A 325 17.00 19.88 -71.52
C GLN A 325 17.55 21.23 -72.07
N GLY A 326 17.40 22.31 -71.20
CA GLY A 326 17.98 23.59 -71.57
C GLY A 326 19.50 23.57 -71.72
N GLN A 327 20.19 22.83 -70.82
CA GLN A 327 21.65 22.61 -70.95
C GLN A 327 22.05 21.82 -72.19
N GLN A 328 21.31 20.76 -72.57
CA GLN A 328 21.53 20.02 -73.77
C GLN A 328 21.33 20.87 -75.04
N GLY A 329 20.32 21.75 -75.07
CA GLY A 329 20.08 22.71 -76.09
C GLY A 329 21.21 23.73 -76.24
N LEU A 330 21.76 24.24 -75.13
CA LEU A 330 22.95 25.10 -75.14
C LEU A 330 24.21 24.39 -75.66
N LEU A 331 24.41 23.12 -75.28
CA LEU A 331 25.49 22.32 -75.79
C LEU A 331 25.42 22.10 -77.32
N GLN A 332 24.23 21.86 -77.88
CA GLN A 332 23.99 21.72 -79.29
C GLN A 332 24.28 23.02 -80.02
N LEU A 333 23.95 24.16 -79.46
CA LEU A 333 24.21 25.48 -80.06
C LEU A 333 25.70 25.85 -80.10
N ILE A 334 26.51 25.32 -79.19
CA ILE A 334 27.96 25.56 -79.15
C ILE A 334 28.69 24.60 -80.07
N GLN A 335 28.10 23.44 -80.41
CA GLN A 335 28.68 22.43 -81.32
C GLN A 335 28.30 22.64 -82.81
N SER A 336 27.29 23.54 -83.05
CA SER A 336 26.94 23.95 -84.42
C SER A 336 27.69 25.24 -84.81
#